data_c7cb3576725c554dc50685a5c78155cb
#
_entry.id   c7cb3576725c554dc50685a5c78155cb
#
_cell.length_a   1.000
_cell.length_b   1.000
_cell.length_c   1.000
_cell.angle_alpha   90.00
_cell.angle_beta   90.00
_cell.angle_gamma   90.00
#
_symmetry.space_group_name_H-M   'P 1'
#
loop_
_entity.id
_entity.type
_entity.pdbx_description
1 polymer ?
#
loop_
_entity_poly.entity_id
_entity_poly.type
_entity_poly.pdbx_seq_one_letter_code
_entity_poly.pdbx_strand_id
1 'polypeptide(L)'
;MSPSHASPSHASRSYAVRVAENPVDREACFAVRKDVFVVEQGVPQDIEYDAYDSDAVHVLAVRDDGVPLGTGRLLYGAAAATKTDGDLTVGSLGRLAVTREARGLGVGAALVRAVEEAARERGLAAVDLHAQTHALGFYERLGYVAYGAEFPDAGIPHRAMRRPLQLLPGLARVP
;
A
#
# COMPACT_ATOMS: atom_id res chain seq x y z
N MET A 1 -30.96 -42.47 -13.17
CA MET A 1 -30.17 -41.98 -12.00
C MET A 1 -29.03 -41.15 -12.53
N SER A 2 -29.18 -39.84 -12.49
CA SER A 2 -28.14 -38.89 -12.95
C SER A 2 -27.26 -38.52 -11.76
N PRO A 3 -25.92 -38.51 -11.87
CA PRO A 3 -25.09 -38.06 -10.79
C PRO A 3 -25.14 -36.51 -10.72
N SER A 4 -25.51 -36.02 -9.54
CA SER A 4 -25.47 -34.62 -9.17
C SER A 4 -24.03 -34.13 -9.20
N HIS A 5 -23.71 -33.21 -10.11
CA HIS A 5 -22.45 -32.50 -10.10
C HIS A 5 -22.49 -31.46 -8.98
N ALA A 6 -21.90 -31.82 -7.85
CA ALA A 6 -21.59 -30.83 -6.81
C ALA A 6 -20.46 -29.91 -7.35
N SER A 7 -20.81 -28.66 -7.64
CA SER A 7 -19.83 -27.64 -7.91
C SER A 7 -18.92 -27.48 -6.69
N PRO A 8 -17.58 -27.41 -6.86
CA PRO A 8 -16.70 -27.14 -5.73
C PRO A 8 -17.04 -25.74 -5.21
N SER A 9 -17.45 -25.67 -3.95
CA SER A 9 -17.59 -24.43 -3.23
C SER A 9 -16.23 -23.72 -3.27
N HIS A 10 -16.16 -22.57 -3.90
CA HIS A 10 -15.02 -21.63 -3.76
C HIS A 10 -15.04 -21.20 -2.28
N ALA A 11 -14.37 -21.96 -1.44
CA ALA A 11 -14.04 -21.51 -0.11
C ALA A 11 -13.19 -20.25 -0.30
N SER A 12 -13.78 -19.10 0.01
CA SER A 12 -13.09 -17.84 0.11
C SER A 12 -11.93 -18.03 1.09
N ARG A 13 -10.71 -18.20 0.55
CA ARG A 13 -9.53 -18.31 1.40
C ARG A 13 -9.33 -16.99 2.09
N SER A 14 -9.43 -16.99 3.41
CA SER A 14 -9.27 -15.78 4.19
C SER A 14 -7.79 -15.34 4.20
N TYR A 15 -7.58 -14.05 4.43
CA TYR A 15 -6.25 -13.45 4.53
C TYR A 15 -6.21 -12.48 5.71
N ALA A 16 -5.01 -12.20 6.19
CA ALA A 16 -4.75 -11.19 7.20
C ALA A 16 -3.83 -10.11 6.66
N VAL A 17 -3.97 -8.89 7.19
CA VAL A 17 -3.04 -7.78 6.92
C VAL A 17 -2.33 -7.44 8.21
N ARG A 18 -1.01 -7.33 8.15
CA ARG A 18 -0.16 -6.99 9.30
C ARG A 18 1.05 -6.14 8.90
N VAL A 19 1.64 -5.48 9.89
CA VAL A 19 2.95 -4.84 9.71
C VAL A 19 4.02 -5.93 9.60
N ALA A 20 4.90 -5.79 8.62
CA ALA A 20 6.01 -6.71 8.38
C ALA A 20 7.18 -6.35 9.31
N GLU A 21 7.18 -6.88 10.52
CA GLU A 21 8.19 -6.59 11.55
C GLU A 21 9.40 -7.52 11.48
N ASN A 22 9.22 -8.74 10.99
CA ASN A 22 10.27 -9.74 10.91
C ASN A 22 10.86 -9.86 9.49
N PRO A 23 12.07 -10.44 9.32
CA PRO A 23 12.71 -10.58 8.02
C PRO A 23 11.90 -11.38 7.00
N VAL A 24 11.19 -12.43 7.44
CA VAL A 24 10.40 -13.29 6.54
C VAL A 24 9.26 -12.50 5.91
N ASP A 25 8.52 -11.72 6.71
CA ASP A 25 7.45 -10.87 6.22
C ASP A 25 7.98 -9.76 5.31
N ARG A 26 9.14 -9.17 5.62
CA ARG A 26 9.77 -8.16 4.75
C ARG A 26 10.19 -8.73 3.41
N GLU A 27 10.78 -9.92 3.39
CA GLU A 27 11.11 -10.62 2.14
C GLU A 27 9.86 -10.91 1.32
N ALA A 28 8.75 -11.30 1.96
CA ALA A 28 7.46 -11.50 1.28
C ALA A 28 6.94 -10.19 0.65
N CYS A 29 7.07 -9.06 1.33
CA CYS A 29 6.74 -7.75 0.76
C CYS A 29 7.57 -7.46 -0.50
N PHE A 30 8.88 -7.68 -0.44
CA PHE A 30 9.77 -7.46 -1.59
C PHE A 30 9.49 -8.42 -2.74
N ALA A 31 9.12 -9.67 -2.46
CA ALA A 31 8.73 -10.63 -3.49
C ALA A 31 7.47 -10.17 -4.24
N VAL A 32 6.45 -9.66 -3.54
CA VAL A 32 5.25 -9.09 -4.16
C VAL A 32 5.60 -7.88 -5.04
N ARG A 33 6.44 -6.99 -4.54
CA ARG A 33 6.88 -5.80 -5.29
C ARG A 33 7.63 -6.19 -6.57
N LYS A 34 8.49 -7.18 -6.50
CA LYS A 34 9.19 -7.71 -7.67
C LYS A 34 8.21 -8.25 -8.71
N ASP A 35 7.26 -9.06 -8.30
CA ASP A 35 6.26 -9.62 -9.22
C ASP A 35 5.43 -8.54 -9.91
N VAL A 36 4.97 -7.55 -9.17
CA VAL A 36 4.06 -6.53 -9.68
C VAL A 36 4.83 -5.43 -10.43
N PHE A 37 5.85 -4.83 -9.82
CA PHE A 37 6.51 -3.67 -10.40
C PHE A 37 7.58 -4.05 -11.42
N VAL A 38 8.40 -5.04 -11.13
CA VAL A 38 9.49 -5.44 -12.02
C VAL A 38 9.00 -6.35 -13.14
N VAL A 39 8.31 -7.42 -12.80
CA VAL A 39 7.88 -8.44 -13.77
C VAL A 39 6.69 -7.97 -14.60
N GLU A 40 5.60 -7.51 -13.96
CA GLU A 40 4.41 -7.08 -14.71
C GLU A 40 4.57 -5.69 -15.36
N GLN A 41 5.06 -4.69 -14.59
CA GLN A 41 5.11 -3.29 -15.06
C GLN A 41 6.42 -2.91 -15.73
N GLY A 42 7.44 -3.76 -15.66
CA GLY A 42 8.73 -3.53 -16.32
C GLY A 42 9.58 -2.42 -15.67
N VAL A 43 9.32 -2.07 -14.41
CA VAL A 43 10.14 -1.10 -13.67
C VAL A 43 11.50 -1.72 -13.40
N PRO A 44 12.63 -1.04 -13.71
CA PRO A 44 13.96 -1.54 -13.38
C PRO A 44 14.12 -1.80 -11.88
N GLN A 45 14.72 -2.93 -11.52
CA GLN A 45 14.85 -3.36 -10.12
C GLN A 45 15.63 -2.37 -9.26
N ASP A 46 16.63 -1.70 -9.81
CA ASP A 46 17.43 -0.67 -9.14
C ASP A 46 16.65 0.62 -8.86
N ILE A 47 15.55 0.87 -9.57
CA ILE A 47 14.63 1.98 -9.30
C ILE A 47 13.57 1.57 -8.26
N GLU A 48 13.11 0.33 -8.31
CA GLU A 48 12.04 -0.18 -7.45
C GLU A 48 12.51 -0.31 -5.99
N TYR A 49 13.69 -0.86 -5.76
CA TYR A 49 14.32 -0.91 -4.44
C TYR A 49 15.12 0.37 -4.18
N ASP A 50 14.84 1.04 -3.07
CA ASP A 50 15.49 2.30 -2.72
C ASP A 50 16.00 2.31 -1.26
N ALA A 51 16.79 3.34 -0.93
CA ALA A 51 17.37 3.48 0.40
C ALA A 51 16.35 3.73 1.52
N TYR A 52 15.12 4.12 1.18
CA TYR A 52 14.07 4.37 2.16
C TYR A 52 13.44 3.08 2.72
N ASP A 53 13.68 1.94 2.09
CA ASP A 53 13.09 0.68 2.50
C ASP A 53 13.51 0.22 3.89
N SER A 54 14.71 0.57 4.35
CA SER A 54 15.22 0.17 5.66
C SER A 54 14.48 0.81 6.83
N ASP A 55 14.03 2.06 6.69
CA ASP A 55 13.39 2.84 7.76
C ASP A 55 11.86 2.97 7.56
N ALA A 56 11.33 2.38 6.52
CA ALA A 56 9.91 2.41 6.20
C ALA A 56 9.11 1.40 7.03
N VAL A 57 7.81 1.69 7.18
CA VAL A 57 6.83 0.69 7.60
C VAL A 57 6.35 -0.06 6.36
N HIS A 58 6.47 -1.38 6.38
CA HIS A 58 5.93 -2.25 5.35
C HIS A 58 4.71 -2.99 5.91
N VAL A 59 3.64 -3.07 5.15
CA VAL A 59 2.46 -3.88 5.46
C VAL A 59 2.34 -5.03 4.48
N LEU A 60 1.88 -6.16 4.96
CA LEU A 60 1.77 -7.41 4.21
C LEU A 60 0.35 -7.96 4.33
N ALA A 61 -0.27 -8.24 3.21
CA ALA A 61 -1.44 -9.11 3.14
C ALA A 61 -0.99 -10.54 2.85
N VAL A 62 -1.36 -11.46 3.70
CA VAL A 62 -0.95 -12.87 3.60
C VAL A 62 -2.16 -13.77 3.77
N ARG A 63 -2.28 -14.76 2.90
CA ARG A 63 -3.33 -15.76 2.93
C ARG A 63 -3.08 -16.75 4.07
N ASP A 64 -4.11 -17.43 4.54
CA ASP A 64 -4.02 -18.37 5.67
C ASP A 64 -2.97 -19.48 5.49
N ASP A 65 -2.68 -19.85 4.23
CA ASP A 65 -1.64 -20.82 3.89
C ASP A 65 -0.24 -20.22 3.72
N GLY A 66 -0.06 -18.93 4.06
CA GLY A 66 1.23 -18.24 4.02
C GLY A 66 1.59 -17.60 2.67
N VAL A 67 0.72 -17.68 1.67
CA VAL A 67 0.98 -17.05 0.36
C VAL A 67 0.82 -15.54 0.47
N PRO A 68 1.85 -14.73 0.13
CA PRO A 68 1.74 -13.27 0.13
C PRO A 68 0.84 -12.79 -1.02
N LEU A 69 -0.08 -11.91 -0.71
CA LEU A 69 -1.09 -11.39 -1.65
C LEU A 69 -0.87 -9.94 -2.04
N GLY A 70 -0.22 -9.17 -1.19
CA GLY A 70 -0.03 -7.76 -1.43
C GLY A 70 0.83 -7.09 -0.37
N THR A 71 1.27 -5.88 -0.66
CA THR A 71 2.10 -5.06 0.23
C THR A 71 1.85 -3.58 0.02
N GLY A 72 2.22 -2.77 0.99
CA GLY A 72 2.28 -1.32 0.90
C GLY A 72 3.41 -0.80 1.79
N ARG A 73 3.85 0.43 1.54
CA ARG A 73 4.93 1.07 2.27
C ARG A 73 4.51 2.45 2.77
N LEU A 74 4.75 2.74 4.04
CA LEU A 74 4.63 4.07 4.63
C LEU A 74 6.02 4.66 4.84
N LEU A 75 6.30 5.79 4.22
CA LEU A 75 7.40 6.68 4.59
C LEU A 75 6.88 7.77 5.51
N TYR A 76 7.69 8.19 6.48
CA TYR A 76 7.33 9.26 7.42
C TYR A 76 8.58 10.02 7.86
N GLY A 77 8.40 11.19 8.47
CA GLY A 77 9.50 12.05 8.89
C GLY A 77 10.36 12.50 7.71
N ALA A 78 11.68 12.57 7.91
CA ALA A 78 12.63 13.03 6.90
C ALA A 78 12.58 12.17 5.61
N ALA A 79 12.29 10.89 5.70
CA ALA A 79 12.19 10.00 4.54
C ALA A 79 11.01 10.35 3.62
N ALA A 80 9.94 10.94 4.16
CA ALA A 80 8.78 11.39 3.38
C ALA A 80 8.92 12.82 2.86
N ALA A 81 9.84 13.60 3.35
CA ALA A 81 9.92 15.06 3.13
C ALA A 81 9.93 15.45 1.65
N THR A 82 10.64 14.72 0.80
CA THR A 82 10.69 14.99 -0.65
C THR A 82 9.37 14.73 -1.37
N LYS A 83 8.50 13.93 -0.78
CA LYS A 83 7.19 13.54 -1.35
C LYS A 83 6.03 14.34 -0.74
N THR A 84 6.27 15.07 0.34
CA THR A 84 5.27 15.82 1.10
C THR A 84 5.58 17.30 1.20
N ASP A 85 6.42 17.81 0.30
CA ASP A 85 6.88 19.21 0.27
C ASP A 85 7.47 19.70 1.61
N GLY A 86 8.17 18.81 2.31
CA GLY A 86 8.79 19.09 3.61
C GLY A 86 7.85 19.02 4.80
N ASP A 87 6.59 18.67 4.63
CA ASP A 87 5.64 18.55 5.72
C ASP A 87 5.86 17.24 6.51
N LEU A 88 6.47 17.35 7.67
CA LEU A 88 6.77 16.21 8.55
C LEU A 88 5.54 15.63 9.24
N THR A 89 4.38 16.28 9.16
CA THR A 89 3.11 15.79 9.72
C THR A 89 2.36 14.88 8.75
N VAL A 90 2.86 14.73 7.54
CA VAL A 90 2.25 13.93 6.47
C VAL A 90 3.11 12.70 6.17
N GLY A 91 2.49 11.54 6.15
CA GLY A 91 3.13 10.31 5.69
C GLY A 91 2.95 10.10 4.19
N SER A 92 3.81 9.32 3.57
CA SER A 92 3.73 8.96 2.15
C SER A 92 3.49 7.47 1.99
N LEU A 93 2.32 7.11 1.45
CA LEU A 93 2.02 5.75 1.00
C LEU A 93 2.64 5.54 -0.39
N GLY A 94 3.39 4.49 -0.53
CA GLY A 94 3.94 4.06 -1.80
C GLY A 94 4.05 2.55 -1.89
N ARG A 95 4.55 2.07 -3.03
CA ARG A 95 4.79 0.64 -3.27
C ARG A 95 3.58 -0.26 -2.95
N LEU A 96 2.36 0.27 -3.17
CA LEU A 96 1.14 -0.53 -3.05
C LEU A 96 1.08 -1.50 -4.23
N ALA A 97 1.09 -2.76 -3.92
CA ALA A 97 1.07 -3.83 -4.91
C ALA A 97 0.18 -4.98 -4.44
N VAL A 98 -0.66 -5.46 -5.34
CA VAL A 98 -1.51 -6.64 -5.12
C VAL A 98 -1.22 -7.62 -6.24
N THR A 99 -0.95 -8.87 -5.89
CA THR A 99 -0.70 -9.94 -6.87
C THR A 99 -1.92 -10.10 -7.78
N ARG A 100 -1.68 -10.49 -9.03
CA ARG A 100 -2.76 -10.66 -10.01
C ARG A 100 -3.90 -11.53 -9.51
N GLU A 101 -3.57 -12.63 -8.83
CA GLU A 101 -4.55 -13.60 -8.29
C GLU A 101 -5.40 -13.01 -7.16
N ALA A 102 -4.90 -12.02 -6.44
CA ALA A 102 -5.58 -11.40 -5.30
C ALA A 102 -6.36 -10.13 -5.66
N ARG A 103 -6.33 -9.69 -6.91
CA ARG A 103 -7.07 -8.50 -7.36
C ARG A 103 -8.58 -8.74 -7.34
N GLY A 104 -9.34 -7.70 -7.00
CA GLY A 104 -10.79 -7.78 -6.88
C GLY A 104 -11.30 -8.39 -5.58
N LEU A 105 -10.42 -8.72 -4.62
CA LEU A 105 -10.77 -9.32 -3.33
C LEU A 105 -10.73 -8.31 -2.16
N GLY A 106 -10.55 -7.02 -2.43
CA GLY A 106 -10.46 -5.99 -1.39
C GLY A 106 -9.10 -5.88 -0.70
N VAL A 107 -8.09 -6.61 -1.16
CA VAL A 107 -6.74 -6.63 -0.55
C VAL A 107 -6.08 -5.26 -0.62
N GLY A 108 -6.17 -4.57 -1.75
CA GLY A 108 -5.60 -3.22 -1.90
C GLY A 108 -6.18 -2.21 -0.91
N ALA A 109 -7.50 -2.20 -0.74
CA ALA A 109 -8.18 -1.35 0.24
C ALA A 109 -7.74 -1.68 1.69
N ALA A 110 -7.64 -2.96 2.03
CA ALA A 110 -7.19 -3.40 3.35
C ALA A 110 -5.74 -2.96 3.63
N LEU A 111 -4.86 -3.03 2.65
CA LEU A 111 -3.47 -2.55 2.76
C LEU A 111 -3.41 -1.03 2.97
N VAL A 112 -4.20 -0.26 2.24
CA VAL A 112 -4.28 1.20 2.44
C VAL A 112 -4.73 1.53 3.86
N ARG A 113 -5.75 0.85 4.38
CA ARG A 113 -6.22 1.03 5.77
C ARG A 113 -5.14 0.66 6.79
N ALA A 114 -4.36 -0.38 6.56
CA ALA A 114 -3.25 -0.75 7.44
C ALA A 114 -2.13 0.31 7.45
N VAL A 115 -1.82 0.91 6.31
CA VAL A 115 -0.88 2.04 6.22
C VAL A 115 -1.41 3.25 6.96
N GLU A 116 -2.68 3.59 6.80
CA GLU A 116 -3.32 4.70 7.53
C GLU A 116 -3.29 4.49 9.05
N GLU A 117 -3.52 3.26 9.51
CA GLU A 117 -3.44 2.94 10.94
C GLU A 117 -2.01 3.12 11.47
N ALA A 118 -1.01 2.63 10.74
CA ALA A 118 0.40 2.84 11.09
C ALA A 118 0.77 4.33 11.11
N ALA A 119 0.18 5.15 10.25
CA ALA A 119 0.34 6.60 10.25
C ALA A 119 -0.33 7.26 11.46
N ARG A 120 -1.54 6.82 11.84
CA ARG A 120 -2.23 7.32 13.06
C ARG A 120 -1.46 7.02 14.32
N GLU A 121 -0.92 5.82 14.45
CA GLU A 121 -0.10 5.40 15.59
C GLU A 121 1.15 6.29 15.76
N ARG A 122 1.62 6.89 14.67
CA ARG A 122 2.75 7.84 14.66
C ARG A 122 2.33 9.30 14.79
N GLY A 123 1.04 9.57 14.99
CA GLY A 123 0.51 10.93 15.15
C GLY A 123 0.52 11.75 13.87
N LEU A 124 0.60 11.11 12.70
CA LEU A 124 0.58 11.82 11.42
C LEU A 124 -0.83 12.36 11.12
N ALA A 125 -0.88 13.57 10.56
CA ALA A 125 -2.13 14.27 10.30
C ALA A 125 -2.80 13.88 8.99
N ALA A 126 -2.03 13.36 8.03
CA ALA A 126 -2.51 12.97 6.72
C ALA A 126 -1.60 11.92 6.08
N VAL A 127 -2.12 11.25 5.07
CA VAL A 127 -1.35 10.40 4.16
C VAL A 127 -1.46 10.95 2.75
N ASP A 128 -0.30 11.15 2.13
CA ASP A 128 -0.14 11.45 0.71
C ASP A 128 0.22 10.19 -0.06
N LEU A 129 -0.11 10.19 -1.33
CA LEU A 129 0.36 9.18 -2.28
C LEU A 129 0.46 9.78 -3.69
N HIS A 130 1.24 9.12 -4.53
CA HIS A 130 1.31 9.40 -5.95
C HIS A 130 0.63 8.25 -6.71
N ALA A 131 -0.59 8.49 -7.15
CA ALA A 131 -1.39 7.50 -7.85
C ALA A 131 -1.11 7.50 -9.34
N GLN A 132 -0.94 6.32 -9.93
CA GLN A 132 -1.05 6.17 -11.37
C GLN A 132 -2.44 6.64 -11.80
N THR A 133 -2.55 7.38 -12.91
CA THR A 133 -3.80 8.06 -13.27
C THR A 133 -4.98 7.11 -13.48
N HIS A 134 -4.72 5.88 -13.94
CA HIS A 134 -5.77 4.86 -14.07
C HIS A 134 -6.29 4.33 -12.72
N ALA A 135 -5.57 4.59 -11.62
CA ALA A 135 -5.92 4.14 -10.27
C ALA A 135 -6.61 5.23 -9.42
N LEU A 136 -6.81 6.44 -9.93
CA LEU A 136 -7.41 7.55 -9.18
C LEU A 136 -8.74 7.17 -8.55
N GLY A 137 -9.64 6.54 -9.31
CA GLY A 137 -10.97 6.14 -8.82
C GLY A 137 -10.91 5.15 -7.65
N PHE A 138 -9.91 4.27 -7.61
CA PHE A 138 -9.68 3.38 -6.49
C PHE A 138 -9.39 4.16 -5.19
N TYR A 139 -8.50 5.12 -5.25
CA TYR A 139 -8.14 5.94 -4.08
C TYR A 139 -9.23 6.95 -3.71
N GLU A 140 -9.95 7.50 -4.68
CA GLU A 140 -11.10 8.38 -4.41
C GLU A 140 -12.17 7.68 -3.59
N ARG A 141 -12.47 6.42 -3.88
CA ARG A 141 -13.40 5.60 -3.08
C ARG A 141 -12.91 5.36 -1.65
N LEU A 142 -11.62 5.47 -1.40
CA LEU A 142 -11.02 5.37 -0.06
C LEU A 142 -10.94 6.71 0.67
N GLY A 143 -11.38 7.82 0.04
CA GLY A 143 -11.42 9.15 0.63
C GLY A 143 -10.22 10.03 0.30
N TYR A 144 -9.37 9.64 -0.65
CA TYR A 144 -8.27 10.48 -1.14
C TYR A 144 -8.77 11.48 -2.16
N VAL A 145 -8.21 12.69 -2.12
CA VAL A 145 -8.50 13.77 -3.05
C VAL A 145 -7.24 14.11 -3.83
N ALA A 146 -7.36 14.12 -5.15
CA ALA A 146 -6.26 14.50 -6.03
C ALA A 146 -5.97 16.01 -5.97
N TYR A 147 -4.71 16.36 -6.06
CA TYR A 147 -4.27 17.75 -6.13
C TYR A 147 -3.04 17.89 -7.05
N GLY A 148 -2.78 19.11 -7.51
CA GLY A 148 -1.67 19.39 -8.41
C GLY A 148 -1.85 18.83 -9.83
N ALA A 149 -0.85 19.08 -10.67
CA ALA A 149 -0.82 18.63 -12.05
C ALA A 149 -0.40 17.16 -12.15
N GLU A 150 -0.76 16.52 -13.27
CA GLU A 150 -0.22 15.23 -13.64
C GLU A 150 1.30 15.31 -13.89
N PHE A 151 2.05 14.30 -13.47
CA PHE A 151 3.49 14.20 -13.65
C PHE A 151 3.91 12.76 -13.98
N PRO A 152 5.02 12.58 -14.71
CA PRO A 152 5.56 11.25 -14.96
C PRO A 152 6.38 10.73 -13.79
N ASP A 153 6.22 9.45 -13.46
CA ASP A 153 7.09 8.72 -12.55
C ASP A 153 7.38 7.34 -13.18
N ALA A 154 8.65 7.02 -13.37
CA ALA A 154 9.09 5.84 -14.14
C ALA A 154 8.41 5.72 -15.52
N GLY A 155 8.15 6.85 -16.19
CA GLY A 155 7.46 6.91 -17.49
C GLY A 155 5.95 6.68 -17.45
N ILE A 156 5.36 6.55 -16.28
CA ILE A 156 3.93 6.34 -16.09
C ILE A 156 3.29 7.63 -15.54
N PRO A 157 2.15 8.11 -16.11
CA PRO A 157 1.46 9.27 -15.59
C PRO A 157 0.93 9.05 -14.17
N HIS A 158 1.23 10.00 -13.28
CA HIS A 158 0.81 9.99 -11.88
C HIS A 158 0.15 11.30 -11.48
N ARG A 159 -0.59 11.27 -10.40
CA ARG A 159 -1.13 12.43 -9.74
C ARG A 159 -1.04 12.29 -8.23
N ALA A 160 -0.69 13.39 -7.54
CA ALA A 160 -0.68 13.41 -6.08
C ALA A 160 -2.10 13.37 -5.51
N MET A 161 -2.28 12.64 -4.44
CA MET A 161 -3.53 12.54 -3.70
C MET A 161 -3.26 12.61 -2.20
N ARG A 162 -4.22 13.13 -1.43
CA ARG A 162 -4.12 13.27 0.02
C ARG A 162 -5.42 12.87 0.71
N ARG A 163 -5.27 12.24 1.87
CA ARG A 163 -6.35 12.01 2.82
C ARG A 163 -5.96 12.49 4.22
N PRO A 164 -6.69 13.44 4.82
CA PRO A 164 -6.54 13.76 6.24
C PRO A 164 -6.91 12.56 7.11
N LEU A 165 -6.17 12.36 8.20
CA LEU A 165 -6.45 11.33 9.18
C LEU A 165 -7.09 11.93 10.44
N GLN A 166 -8.08 11.21 11.00
CA GLN A 166 -8.56 11.51 12.33
C GLN A 166 -7.57 10.93 13.34
N LEU A 167 -7.08 11.76 14.26
CA LEU A 167 -6.21 11.30 15.34
C LEU A 167 -6.99 10.40 16.30
N LEU A 168 -6.32 9.36 16.79
CA LEU A 168 -6.89 8.51 17.83
C LEU A 168 -7.14 9.34 19.10
N PRO A 169 -8.26 9.11 19.84
CA PRO A 169 -8.51 9.77 21.10
C PRO A 169 -7.35 9.50 22.08
N GLY A 170 -6.66 10.54 22.54
CA GLY A 170 -5.55 10.44 23.49
C GLY A 170 -4.16 10.77 22.93
N LEU A 171 -3.99 10.84 21.62
CA LEU A 171 -2.79 11.39 20.98
C LEU A 171 -2.99 12.90 20.75
N ALA A 172 -2.90 13.69 21.84
CA ALA A 172 -2.83 15.13 21.70
C ALA A 172 -1.53 15.48 20.96
N ARG A 173 -1.61 16.38 19.98
CA ARG A 173 -0.43 16.97 19.36
C ARG A 173 0.50 17.47 20.45
N VAL A 174 1.70 16.93 20.52
CA VAL A 174 2.76 17.57 21.29
C VAL A 174 3.08 18.87 20.55
N PRO A 175 3.04 20.04 21.22
CA PRO A 175 3.29 21.33 20.61
C PRO A 175 4.72 21.45 20.07
#